data_249f1d00a64f2dc9df0f72ca5d4e7eab
#
_entry.id   249f1d00a64f2dc9df0f72ca5d4e7eab
#
_cell.length_a   1.000
_cell.length_b   1.000
_cell.length_c   1.000
_cell.angle_alpha   90.00
_cell.angle_beta   90.00
_cell.angle_gamma   90.00
#
_symmetry.space_group_name_H-M   'P 1'
#
loop_
_entity.id
_entity.type
_entity.pdbx_description
1 polymer ?
#
loop_
_entity_poly.entity_id
_entity_poly.type
_entity_poly.pdbx_seq_one_letter_code
_entity_poly.pdbx_strand_id
1 'polypeptide(L)'
;MAKNLVYDIHDRPKFGSMLLFALQQVLAILAATILVPAIIGNGMSQSAALLGAGVGTLVYQLFTKFKSPVFLGSSFAFIGSMFAAFGGAVSISAGYAGLIIGAVFAGLVYVVIALVIKFAGVAWINKLMPTVVIGPTVALIGLSLAVNAVNDLSVGKVMTEKILEDGTTTMVSACSPYVALICGIITMFAIFMFSVYGKKMAKLIPFILGILVGYAVAAVFTVIGIATDNIALQVIDFAAFKEMQIFAIPDFAFIEAFKGVKDIDASFIATVAVAYIPVAFVVFAEHIADHKNLSSIIEKDLLEDPGLHRTLLGDGVGSIAGAFFGGCPNTTYGESVGCVAITRNASVITITTTAIMSIVISFFGPFVTFLSSIPNCVMGGVCVALYGFIAVSGLKMIQKVDLGESSNLFVVSSILIPGIGGLSVSFGEVTLTTIACALILGIVTNLLLNKFKKN
;
A
#
# COMPACT_ATOMS: atom_id res chain seq x y z
N MET A 1 -17.48 -19.61 -20.27
CA MET A 1 -17.88 -20.56 -19.21
C MET A 1 -18.23 -19.73 -17.99
N ALA A 2 -19.50 -19.71 -17.58
CA ALA A 2 -19.94 -19.02 -16.35
C ALA A 2 -19.13 -19.56 -15.17
N LYS A 3 -18.36 -18.71 -14.52
CA LYS A 3 -17.63 -19.08 -13.32
C LYS A 3 -18.63 -19.09 -12.17
N ASN A 4 -19.23 -20.24 -11.87
CA ASN A 4 -20.14 -20.38 -10.74
C ASN A 4 -19.45 -19.92 -9.45
N LEU A 5 -19.91 -18.79 -8.89
CA LEU A 5 -19.52 -18.38 -7.55
C LEU A 5 -19.96 -19.44 -6.55
N VAL A 6 -19.16 -19.67 -5.50
CA VAL A 6 -19.56 -20.50 -4.36
C VAL A 6 -20.54 -19.70 -3.47
N TYR A 7 -20.31 -18.40 -3.35
CA TYR A 7 -21.18 -17.45 -2.67
C TYR A 7 -21.24 -16.14 -3.46
N ASP A 8 -22.45 -15.69 -3.74
CA ASP A 8 -22.74 -14.38 -4.35
C ASP A 8 -22.69 -13.24 -3.32
N ILE A 9 -22.81 -11.99 -3.76
CA ILE A 9 -22.66 -10.76 -2.96
C ILE A 9 -23.52 -10.81 -1.68
N HIS A 10 -24.77 -11.23 -1.79
CA HIS A 10 -25.74 -11.23 -0.67
C HIS A 10 -25.84 -12.57 0.05
N ASP A 11 -25.11 -13.59 -0.40
CA ASP A 11 -25.11 -14.89 0.25
C ASP A 11 -24.46 -14.83 1.62
N ARG A 12 -24.98 -15.65 2.55
CA ARG A 12 -24.46 -15.78 3.91
C ARG A 12 -23.85 -17.16 4.09
N PRO A 13 -22.51 -17.29 4.02
CA PRO A 13 -21.85 -18.55 4.31
C PRO A 13 -22.16 -19.02 5.75
N LYS A 14 -22.15 -20.34 5.97
CA LYS A 14 -22.21 -20.89 7.32
C LYS A 14 -21.07 -20.32 8.18
N PHE A 15 -21.30 -20.11 9.46
CA PHE A 15 -20.37 -19.42 10.37
C PHE A 15 -18.93 -19.91 10.27
N GLY A 16 -18.68 -21.23 10.32
CA GLY A 16 -17.32 -21.79 10.18
C GLY A 16 -16.68 -21.53 8.81
N SER A 17 -17.46 -21.63 7.73
CA SER A 17 -17.00 -21.29 6.38
C SER A 17 -16.71 -19.80 6.24
N MET A 18 -17.56 -18.97 6.82
CA MET A 18 -17.40 -17.51 6.84
C MET A 18 -16.09 -17.11 7.53
N LEU A 19 -15.81 -17.65 8.72
CA LEU A 19 -14.56 -17.42 9.44
C LEU A 19 -13.34 -17.88 8.64
N LEU A 20 -13.42 -19.06 8.00
CA LEU A 20 -12.33 -19.58 7.17
C LEU A 20 -12.04 -18.67 5.98
N PHE A 21 -13.06 -18.24 5.25
CA PHE A 21 -12.90 -17.32 4.12
C PHE A 21 -12.43 -15.93 4.58
N ALA A 22 -12.91 -15.44 5.72
CA ALA A 22 -12.44 -14.19 6.30
C ALA A 22 -10.97 -14.27 6.70
N LEU A 23 -10.53 -15.36 7.31
CA LEU A 23 -9.11 -15.59 7.63
C LEU A 23 -8.25 -15.65 6.36
N GLN A 24 -8.72 -16.33 5.31
CA GLN A 24 -8.02 -16.35 4.02
C GLN A 24 -7.84 -14.95 3.45
N GLN A 25 -8.87 -14.12 3.54
CA GLN A 25 -8.85 -12.75 3.07
C GLN A 25 -7.89 -11.89 3.91
N VAL A 26 -7.93 -12.00 5.26
CA VAL A 26 -6.96 -11.34 6.16
C VAL A 26 -5.53 -11.69 5.76
N LEU A 27 -5.23 -12.99 5.59
CA LEU A 27 -3.89 -13.42 5.21
C LEU A 27 -3.48 -12.93 3.81
N ALA A 28 -4.41 -12.79 2.88
CA ALA A 28 -4.12 -12.26 1.55
C ALA A 28 -3.73 -10.78 1.58
N ILE A 29 -4.42 -9.97 2.41
CA ILE A 29 -4.19 -8.52 2.47
C ILE A 29 -3.12 -8.11 3.50
N LEU A 30 -2.77 -8.98 4.43
CA LEU A 30 -1.95 -8.65 5.59
C LEU A 30 -0.60 -8.08 5.21
N ALA A 31 0.13 -8.78 4.33
CA ALA A 31 1.49 -8.39 3.96
C ALA A 31 1.53 -6.98 3.38
N ALA A 32 0.64 -6.67 2.43
CA ALA A 32 0.54 -5.35 1.83
C ALA A 32 0.17 -4.28 2.86
N THR A 33 -0.78 -4.57 3.75
CA THR A 33 -1.25 -3.60 4.75
C THR A 33 -0.17 -3.21 5.75
N ILE A 34 0.63 -4.19 6.24
CA ILE A 34 1.68 -3.92 7.24
C ILE A 34 2.96 -3.37 6.64
N LEU A 35 3.16 -3.55 5.35
CA LEU A 35 4.38 -3.14 4.67
C LEU A 35 4.47 -1.60 4.55
N VAL A 36 3.38 -0.92 4.26
CA VAL A 36 3.37 0.55 4.10
C VAL A 36 3.89 1.26 5.35
N PRO A 37 3.36 1.04 6.58
CA PRO A 37 3.92 1.67 7.78
C PRO A 37 5.36 1.23 8.06
N ALA A 38 5.75 0.00 7.73
CA ALA A 38 7.12 -0.47 7.91
C ALA A 38 8.11 0.29 7.01
N ILE A 39 7.72 0.62 5.76
CA ILE A 39 8.53 1.39 4.81
C ILE A 39 8.68 2.84 5.27
N ILE A 40 7.59 3.46 5.70
CA ILE A 40 7.59 4.86 6.15
C ILE A 40 8.43 5.02 7.41
N GLY A 41 8.44 4.04 8.30
CA GLY A 41 9.15 4.12 9.57
C GLY A 41 8.51 5.16 10.51
N ASN A 42 9.32 6.06 11.08
CA ASN A 42 8.87 7.15 11.97
C ASN A 42 7.97 6.68 13.12
N GLY A 43 8.16 5.44 13.58
CA GLY A 43 7.34 4.86 14.64
C GLY A 43 5.94 4.44 14.22
N MET A 44 5.63 4.38 12.91
CA MET A 44 4.31 3.97 12.44
C MET A 44 4.00 2.51 12.82
N SER A 45 2.84 2.31 13.41
CA SER A 45 2.40 1.02 13.92
C SER A 45 1.74 0.17 12.84
N GLN A 46 2.28 -1.02 12.62
CA GLN A 46 1.70 -2.00 11.68
C GLN A 46 0.32 -2.50 12.14
N SER A 47 0.14 -2.63 13.47
CA SER A 47 -1.15 -3.04 14.04
C SER A 47 -2.21 -1.94 13.89
N ALA A 48 -1.83 -0.67 14.07
CA ALA A 48 -2.72 0.46 13.84
C ALA A 48 -3.13 0.58 12.36
N ALA A 49 -2.20 0.33 11.42
CA ALA A 49 -2.52 0.30 10.00
C ALA A 49 -3.51 -0.82 9.65
N LEU A 50 -3.36 -2.01 10.24
CA LEU A 50 -4.30 -3.12 10.05
C LEU A 50 -5.69 -2.79 10.61
N LEU A 51 -5.76 -2.14 11.78
CA LEU A 51 -7.01 -1.62 12.35
C LEU A 51 -7.63 -0.57 11.42
N GLY A 52 -6.84 0.40 10.97
CA GLY A 52 -7.27 1.44 10.04
C GLY A 52 -7.85 0.88 8.74
N ALA A 53 -7.22 -0.17 8.18
CA ALA A 53 -7.70 -0.88 7.01
C ALA A 53 -9.07 -1.55 7.27
N GLY A 54 -9.24 -2.18 8.43
CA GLY A 54 -10.50 -2.76 8.87
C GLY A 54 -11.61 -1.71 9.01
N VAL A 55 -11.33 -0.60 9.71
CA VAL A 55 -12.29 0.50 9.88
C VAL A 55 -12.62 1.14 8.53
N GLY A 56 -11.62 1.44 7.70
CA GLY A 56 -11.82 2.00 6.36
C GLY A 56 -12.69 1.12 5.49
N THR A 57 -12.50 -0.21 5.55
CA THR A 57 -13.33 -1.18 4.83
C THR A 57 -14.80 -1.16 5.31
N LEU A 58 -15.04 -1.07 6.62
CA LEU A 58 -16.41 -0.97 7.15
C LEU A 58 -17.09 0.32 6.67
N VAL A 59 -16.37 1.44 6.70
CA VAL A 59 -16.85 2.73 6.17
C VAL A 59 -17.16 2.61 4.68
N TYR A 60 -16.27 2.02 3.89
CA TYR A 60 -16.50 1.76 2.47
C TYR A 60 -17.79 0.97 2.22
N GLN A 61 -18.03 -0.08 2.99
CA GLN A 61 -19.24 -0.90 2.83
C GLN A 61 -20.53 -0.14 3.12
N LEU A 62 -20.51 0.81 4.06
CA LEU A 62 -21.67 1.67 4.32
C LEU A 62 -22.01 2.53 3.08
N PHE A 63 -21.01 3.14 2.43
CA PHE A 63 -21.21 3.95 1.24
C PHE A 63 -21.67 3.12 0.03
N THR A 64 -21.14 1.91 -0.12
CA THR A 64 -21.50 0.98 -1.21
C THR A 64 -22.79 0.19 -0.93
N LYS A 65 -23.46 0.45 0.20
CA LYS A 65 -24.67 -0.26 0.63
C LYS A 65 -24.46 -1.78 0.70
N PHE A 66 -23.28 -2.22 1.10
CA PHE A 66 -22.90 -3.64 1.17
C PHE A 66 -23.07 -4.38 -0.16
N LYS A 67 -22.73 -3.72 -1.29
CA LYS A 67 -22.84 -4.32 -2.64
C LYS A 67 -21.47 -4.56 -3.31
N SER A 68 -20.38 -4.07 -2.75
CA SER A 68 -19.04 -4.25 -3.32
C SER A 68 -18.19 -5.09 -2.39
N PRO A 69 -17.85 -6.34 -2.78
CA PRO A 69 -17.08 -7.28 -1.96
C PRO A 69 -15.57 -7.07 -2.12
N VAL A 70 -15.07 -5.89 -1.75
CA VAL A 70 -13.65 -5.57 -1.74
C VAL A 70 -13.21 -5.07 -0.38
N PHE A 71 -11.97 -5.38 0.00
CA PHE A 71 -11.32 -4.88 1.20
C PHE A 71 -10.42 -3.70 0.84
N LEU A 72 -10.42 -2.66 1.70
CA LEU A 72 -9.51 -1.53 1.59
C LEU A 72 -8.28 -1.76 2.46
N GLY A 73 -7.10 -1.42 1.97
CA GLY A 73 -5.87 -1.48 2.76
C GLY A 73 -4.92 -0.32 2.47
N SER A 74 -3.78 -0.31 3.15
CA SER A 74 -2.80 0.78 3.07
C SER A 74 -2.29 0.98 1.64
N SER A 75 -2.44 2.18 1.10
CA SER A 75 -2.11 2.48 -0.30
C SER A 75 -0.63 2.73 -0.52
N PHE A 76 -0.02 1.96 -1.42
CA PHE A 76 1.39 2.14 -1.84
C PHE A 76 1.60 3.41 -2.64
N ALA A 77 0.59 3.87 -3.38
CA ALA A 77 0.69 5.08 -4.17
C ALA A 77 1.00 6.31 -3.33
N PHE A 78 0.49 6.35 -2.10
CA PHE A 78 0.70 7.48 -1.18
C PHE A 78 2.03 7.43 -0.42
N ILE A 79 2.88 6.41 -0.56
CA ILE A 79 4.16 6.32 0.17
C ILE A 79 5.02 7.58 -0.05
N GLY A 80 5.16 8.04 -1.31
CA GLY A 80 5.88 9.28 -1.60
C GLY A 80 5.27 10.52 -0.94
N SER A 81 3.94 10.59 -0.88
CA SER A 81 3.22 11.67 -0.20
C SER A 81 3.38 11.60 1.33
N MET A 82 3.41 10.39 1.90
CA MET A 82 3.65 10.17 3.31
C MET A 82 5.09 10.57 3.71
N PHE A 83 6.09 10.22 2.89
CA PHE A 83 7.45 10.71 3.08
C PHE A 83 7.52 12.25 3.02
N ALA A 84 6.79 12.89 2.08
CA ALA A 84 6.74 14.35 2.00
C ALA A 84 6.09 14.98 3.24
N ALA A 85 5.05 14.34 3.79
CA ALA A 85 4.42 14.81 5.03
C ALA A 85 5.38 14.78 6.23
N PHE A 86 6.18 13.71 6.39
CA PHE A 86 7.20 13.68 7.45
C PHE A 86 8.41 14.56 7.14
N GLY A 87 8.86 14.63 5.89
CA GLY A 87 10.02 15.42 5.48
C GLY A 87 9.80 16.94 5.56
N GLY A 88 8.54 17.40 5.40
CA GLY A 88 8.18 18.80 5.56
C GLY A 88 7.77 19.17 6.98
N ALA A 89 7.68 18.22 7.91
CA ALA A 89 7.22 18.43 9.27
C ALA A 89 8.37 18.83 10.21
N VAL A 90 8.11 19.75 11.12
CA VAL A 90 9.06 20.17 12.17
C VAL A 90 9.16 19.16 13.32
N SER A 91 8.24 18.22 13.41
CA SER A 91 8.24 17.15 14.41
C SER A 91 7.56 15.89 13.84
N ILE A 92 7.88 14.71 14.42
CA ILE A 92 7.22 13.44 14.06
C ILE A 92 5.70 13.57 14.26
N SER A 93 5.24 14.20 15.33
CA SER A 93 3.81 14.38 15.60
C SER A 93 3.13 15.28 14.56
N ALA A 94 3.81 16.33 14.08
CA ALA A 94 3.32 17.14 12.95
C ALA A 94 3.26 16.31 11.66
N GLY A 95 4.21 15.41 11.43
CA GLY A 95 4.18 14.45 10.31
C GLY A 95 2.92 13.58 10.35
N TYR A 96 2.57 13.02 11.50
CA TYR A 96 1.32 12.25 11.69
C TYR A 96 0.07 13.10 11.38
N ALA A 97 0.05 14.36 11.80
CA ALA A 97 -1.04 15.26 11.43
C ALA A 97 -1.08 15.50 9.91
N GLY A 98 0.09 15.61 9.26
CA GLY A 98 0.22 15.69 7.82
C GLY A 98 -0.35 14.47 7.09
N LEU A 99 -0.17 13.25 7.62
CA LEU A 99 -0.77 12.04 7.04
C LEU A 99 -2.30 12.13 7.01
N ILE A 100 -2.92 12.54 8.11
CA ILE A 100 -4.37 12.67 8.23
C ILE A 100 -4.89 13.80 7.32
N ILE A 101 -4.25 14.97 7.35
CA ILE A 101 -4.59 16.11 6.48
C ILE A 101 -4.46 15.70 5.00
N GLY A 102 -3.40 15.00 4.65
CA GLY A 102 -3.18 14.51 3.29
C GLY A 102 -4.27 13.53 2.84
N ALA A 103 -4.66 12.60 3.70
CA ALA A 103 -5.77 11.70 3.42
C ALA A 103 -7.11 12.46 3.24
N VAL A 104 -7.33 13.55 4.00
CA VAL A 104 -8.49 14.43 3.81
C VAL A 104 -8.43 15.10 2.43
N PHE A 105 -7.29 15.63 1.99
CA PHE A 105 -7.16 16.18 0.65
C PHE A 105 -7.42 15.15 -0.45
N ALA A 106 -6.86 13.95 -0.32
CA ALA A 106 -7.11 12.85 -1.26
C ALA A 106 -8.59 12.45 -1.30
N GLY A 107 -9.21 12.32 -0.13
CA GLY A 107 -10.65 12.02 0.00
C GLY A 107 -11.53 13.11 -0.60
N LEU A 108 -11.18 14.40 -0.42
CA LEU A 108 -11.89 15.51 -1.05
C LEU A 108 -11.80 15.45 -2.58
N VAL A 109 -10.65 15.10 -3.15
CA VAL A 109 -10.53 14.85 -4.60
C VAL A 109 -11.52 13.78 -5.04
N TYR A 110 -11.66 12.68 -4.29
CA TYR A 110 -12.61 11.61 -4.60
C TYR A 110 -14.07 12.08 -4.49
N VAL A 111 -14.39 12.90 -3.49
CA VAL A 111 -15.72 13.50 -3.38
C VAL A 111 -16.04 14.36 -4.61
N VAL A 112 -15.10 15.21 -5.03
CA VAL A 112 -15.27 16.05 -6.23
C VAL A 112 -15.45 15.17 -7.47
N ILE A 113 -14.57 14.19 -7.69
CA ILE A 113 -14.67 13.28 -8.84
C ILE A 113 -16.00 12.52 -8.82
N ALA A 114 -16.43 12.00 -7.66
CA ALA A 114 -17.69 11.28 -7.51
C ALA A 114 -18.91 12.15 -7.85
N LEU A 115 -18.90 13.42 -7.43
CA LEU A 115 -19.95 14.37 -7.79
C LEU A 115 -19.96 14.66 -9.31
N VAL A 116 -18.80 14.88 -9.90
CA VAL A 116 -18.69 15.09 -11.35
C VAL A 116 -19.17 13.86 -12.11
N ILE A 117 -18.79 12.66 -11.69
CA ILE A 117 -19.27 11.41 -12.32
C ILE A 117 -20.78 11.29 -12.24
N LYS A 118 -21.35 11.63 -11.10
CA LYS A 118 -22.81 11.55 -10.88
C LYS A 118 -23.59 12.43 -11.85
N PHE A 119 -23.06 13.61 -12.21
CA PHE A 119 -23.74 14.59 -13.06
C PHE A 119 -23.27 14.60 -14.52
N ALA A 120 -21.98 14.34 -14.78
CA ALA A 120 -21.36 14.45 -16.12
C ALA A 120 -20.88 13.10 -16.69
N GLY A 121 -21.06 12.00 -15.96
CA GLY A 121 -20.58 10.68 -16.38
C GLY A 121 -19.06 10.53 -16.34
N VAL A 122 -18.52 9.45 -16.93
CA VAL A 122 -17.10 9.07 -16.82
C VAL A 122 -16.24 9.45 -18.05
N ALA A 123 -16.84 9.97 -19.12
CA ALA A 123 -16.13 10.19 -20.41
C ALA A 123 -14.96 11.17 -20.30
N TRP A 124 -15.06 12.20 -19.45
CA TRP A 124 -14.00 13.21 -19.25
C TRP A 124 -12.74 12.63 -18.62
N ILE A 125 -12.88 11.59 -17.79
CA ILE A 125 -11.77 10.92 -17.11
C ILE A 125 -10.88 10.23 -18.14
N ASN A 126 -11.48 9.46 -19.05
CA ASN A 126 -10.76 8.76 -20.10
C ASN A 126 -9.98 9.73 -21.01
N LYS A 127 -10.44 10.99 -21.10
CA LYS A 127 -9.75 12.04 -21.86
C LYS A 127 -8.59 12.65 -21.07
N LEU A 128 -8.76 12.85 -19.77
CA LEU A 128 -7.73 13.46 -18.91
C LEU A 128 -6.64 12.45 -18.56
N MET A 129 -7.03 11.22 -18.23
CA MET A 129 -6.16 10.15 -17.78
C MET A 129 -6.37 8.88 -18.63
N PRO A 130 -5.95 8.87 -19.89
CA PRO A 130 -5.98 7.67 -20.71
C PRO A 130 -4.92 6.68 -20.24
N THR A 131 -5.01 5.44 -20.72
CA THR A 131 -4.09 4.35 -20.35
C THR A 131 -2.61 4.69 -20.58
N VAL A 132 -2.32 5.53 -21.62
CA VAL A 132 -0.96 6.02 -21.93
C VAL A 132 -0.38 6.91 -20.83
N VAL A 133 -1.22 7.53 -19.98
CA VAL A 133 -0.80 8.32 -18.81
C VAL A 133 -0.79 7.44 -17.55
N ILE A 134 -1.85 6.66 -17.32
CA ILE A 134 -2.01 5.85 -16.11
C ILE A 134 -0.96 4.76 -16.02
N GLY A 135 -0.73 4.01 -17.12
CA GLY A 135 0.20 2.87 -17.14
C GLY A 135 1.62 3.23 -16.69
N PRO A 136 2.27 4.23 -17.30
CA PRO A 136 3.60 4.67 -16.88
C PRO A 136 3.64 5.21 -15.45
N THR A 137 2.58 5.89 -14.99
CA THR A 137 2.51 6.41 -13.63
C THR A 137 2.43 5.28 -12.59
N VAL A 138 1.63 4.24 -12.85
CA VAL A 138 1.56 3.04 -12.01
C VAL A 138 2.91 2.30 -12.01
N ALA A 139 3.54 2.14 -13.19
CA ALA A 139 4.87 1.53 -13.26
C ALA A 139 5.91 2.32 -12.44
N LEU A 140 5.86 3.66 -12.52
CA LEU A 140 6.74 4.54 -11.77
C LEU A 140 6.60 4.38 -10.25
N ILE A 141 5.38 4.17 -9.72
CA ILE A 141 5.18 3.94 -8.28
C ILE A 141 6.05 2.77 -7.80
N GLY A 142 5.95 1.61 -8.49
CA GLY A 142 6.76 0.46 -8.12
C GLY A 142 8.27 0.69 -8.30
N LEU A 143 8.69 1.35 -9.39
CA LEU A 143 10.09 1.61 -9.69
C LEU A 143 10.72 2.64 -8.75
N SER A 144 9.98 3.66 -8.33
CA SER A 144 10.49 4.70 -7.42
C SER A 144 10.83 4.17 -6.03
N LEU A 145 10.23 3.06 -5.62
CA LEU A 145 10.47 2.41 -4.33
C LEU A 145 11.57 1.34 -4.38
N ALA A 146 12.12 1.03 -5.57
CA ALA A 146 13.09 -0.05 -5.75
C ALA A 146 14.35 0.13 -4.89
N VAL A 147 14.85 1.35 -4.74
CA VAL A 147 16.04 1.66 -3.94
C VAL A 147 15.81 1.29 -2.47
N ASN A 148 14.64 1.62 -1.92
CA ASN A 148 14.30 1.28 -0.53
C ASN A 148 14.29 -0.23 -0.31
N ALA A 149 13.65 -0.98 -1.24
CA ALA A 149 13.62 -2.44 -1.16
C ALA A 149 15.02 -3.07 -1.17
N VAL A 150 15.92 -2.56 -2.02
CA VAL A 150 17.31 -3.06 -2.11
C VAL A 150 18.11 -2.72 -0.86
N ASN A 151 17.95 -1.51 -0.32
CA ASN A 151 18.63 -1.10 0.91
C ASN A 151 18.21 -1.97 2.10
N ASP A 152 16.91 -2.26 2.23
CA ASP A 152 16.36 -3.08 3.31
C ASP A 152 16.90 -4.52 3.28
N LEU A 153 17.24 -5.07 2.11
CA LEU A 153 17.76 -6.44 1.99
C LEU A 153 19.02 -6.70 2.84
N SER A 154 19.81 -5.68 3.15
CA SER A 154 21.06 -5.78 3.90
C SER A 154 20.94 -5.41 5.38
N VAL A 155 19.72 -5.17 5.90
CA VAL A 155 19.50 -4.64 7.26
C VAL A 155 18.76 -5.65 8.13
N GLY A 156 19.34 -6.03 9.28
CA GLY A 156 18.69 -6.83 10.32
C GLY A 156 17.90 -5.97 11.30
N LYS A 157 17.33 -6.61 12.34
CA LYS A 157 16.54 -5.94 13.38
C LYS A 157 17.36 -5.56 14.60
N VAL A 158 18.43 -6.33 14.89
CA VAL A 158 19.34 -6.03 16.01
C VAL A 158 20.18 -4.82 15.65
N MET A 159 20.12 -3.78 16.49
CA MET A 159 20.82 -2.52 16.27
C MET A 159 21.97 -2.37 17.28
N THR A 160 23.04 -1.72 16.87
CA THR A 160 24.18 -1.35 17.72
C THR A 160 24.59 0.09 17.45
N GLU A 161 25.18 0.71 18.46
CA GLU A 161 25.73 2.05 18.33
C GLU A 161 27.04 2.02 17.56
N LYS A 162 27.17 2.92 16.59
CA LYS A 162 28.40 3.16 15.85
C LYS A 162 28.76 4.64 15.97
N ILE A 163 29.96 4.90 16.46
CA ILE A 163 30.52 6.25 16.49
C ILE A 163 31.09 6.57 15.11
N LEU A 164 30.61 7.63 14.50
CA LEU A 164 31.11 8.14 13.22
C LEU A 164 32.41 8.94 13.41
N GLU A 165 33.12 9.22 12.32
CA GLU A 165 34.40 9.96 12.32
C GLU A 165 34.27 11.40 12.86
N ASP A 166 33.07 11.99 12.76
CA ASP A 166 32.73 13.29 13.31
C ASP A 166 32.38 13.28 14.81
N GLY A 167 32.46 12.12 15.48
CA GLY A 167 32.13 11.92 16.89
C GLY A 167 30.63 11.76 17.18
N THR A 168 29.77 11.79 16.17
CA THR A 168 28.33 11.53 16.35
C THR A 168 28.06 10.03 16.47
N THR A 169 27.07 9.67 17.29
CA THR A 169 26.63 8.26 17.45
C THR A 169 25.42 8.01 16.57
N THR A 170 25.48 6.94 15.78
CA THR A 170 24.35 6.48 14.97
C THR A 170 24.04 5.01 15.25
N MET A 171 22.76 4.62 15.11
CA MET A 171 22.32 3.23 15.23
C MET A 171 22.48 2.53 13.87
N VAL A 172 23.20 1.42 13.84
CA VAL A 172 23.40 0.60 12.65
C VAL A 172 23.00 -0.85 12.93
N SER A 173 22.66 -1.59 11.88
CA SER A 173 22.39 -3.03 12.03
C SER A 173 23.65 -3.75 12.51
N ALA A 174 23.50 -4.52 13.58
CA ALA A 174 24.58 -5.32 14.16
C ALA A 174 24.89 -6.58 13.32
N CYS A 175 23.90 -7.11 12.61
CA CYS A 175 24.07 -8.31 11.82
C CYS A 175 24.89 -8.03 10.55
N SER A 176 25.60 -9.09 10.07
CA SER A 176 26.31 -9.04 8.81
C SER A 176 25.35 -8.72 7.65
N PRO A 177 25.65 -7.73 6.77
CA PRO A 177 24.86 -7.44 5.59
C PRO A 177 24.67 -8.66 4.66
N TYR A 178 25.64 -9.57 4.62
CA TYR A 178 25.54 -10.80 3.82
C TYR A 178 24.54 -11.78 4.40
N VAL A 179 24.47 -11.92 5.73
CA VAL A 179 23.49 -12.78 6.41
C VAL A 179 22.08 -12.22 6.21
N ALA A 180 21.91 -10.91 6.37
CA ALA A 180 20.66 -10.22 6.09
C ALA A 180 20.25 -10.42 4.63
N LEU A 181 21.16 -10.22 3.66
CA LEU A 181 20.91 -10.40 2.24
C LEU A 181 20.45 -11.83 1.90
N ILE A 182 21.04 -12.86 2.49
CA ILE A 182 20.61 -14.25 2.31
C ILE A 182 19.16 -14.42 2.77
N CYS A 183 18.80 -13.90 3.95
CA CYS A 183 17.42 -13.97 4.47
C CYS A 183 16.44 -13.26 3.54
N GLY A 184 16.78 -12.08 3.04
CA GLY A 184 15.94 -11.30 2.12
C GLY A 184 15.76 -12.00 0.76
N ILE A 185 16.85 -12.51 0.18
CA ILE A 185 16.81 -13.24 -1.11
C ILE A 185 15.99 -14.53 -0.98
N ILE A 186 16.14 -15.28 0.11
CA ILE A 186 15.34 -16.48 0.35
C ILE A 186 13.86 -16.12 0.49
N THR A 187 13.53 -15.02 1.19
CA THR A 187 12.15 -14.51 1.29
C THR A 187 11.58 -14.22 -0.10
N MET A 188 12.31 -13.47 -0.91
CA MET A 188 11.89 -13.10 -2.28
C MET A 188 11.63 -14.35 -3.14
N PHE A 189 12.57 -15.30 -3.18
CA PHE A 189 12.40 -16.52 -3.95
C PHE A 189 11.28 -17.40 -3.41
N ALA A 190 11.07 -17.48 -2.10
CA ALA A 190 9.94 -18.19 -1.52
C ALA A 190 8.61 -17.60 -2.01
N ILE A 191 8.47 -16.27 -2.03
CA ILE A 191 7.28 -15.61 -2.61
C ILE A 191 7.08 -16.01 -4.07
N PHE A 192 8.14 -15.98 -4.89
CA PHE A 192 8.06 -16.35 -6.30
C PHE A 192 7.63 -17.81 -6.47
N MET A 193 8.20 -18.73 -5.70
CA MET A 193 7.87 -20.15 -5.75
C MET A 193 6.40 -20.39 -5.35
N PHE A 194 5.93 -19.79 -4.26
CA PHE A 194 4.53 -19.91 -3.85
C PHE A 194 3.56 -19.25 -4.83
N SER A 195 3.94 -18.12 -5.43
CA SER A 195 3.11 -17.42 -6.43
C SER A 195 2.95 -18.23 -7.72
N VAL A 196 4.02 -18.87 -8.18
CA VAL A 196 4.05 -19.59 -9.48
C VAL A 196 3.57 -21.04 -9.33
N TYR A 197 4.13 -21.77 -8.36
CA TYR A 197 3.92 -23.21 -8.20
C TYR A 197 2.95 -23.55 -7.07
N GLY A 198 2.58 -22.58 -6.23
CA GLY A 198 1.64 -22.77 -5.13
C GLY A 198 0.28 -23.31 -5.61
N LYS A 199 -0.33 -24.16 -4.81
CA LYS A 199 -1.67 -24.72 -5.07
C LYS A 199 -2.62 -24.27 -3.96
N LYS A 200 -3.90 -24.03 -4.34
CA LYS A 200 -4.97 -23.65 -3.39
C LYS A 200 -4.52 -22.47 -2.50
N MET A 201 -4.46 -22.68 -1.18
CA MET A 201 -4.09 -21.66 -0.18
C MET A 201 -2.68 -21.09 -0.40
N ALA A 202 -1.69 -21.91 -0.73
CA ALA A 202 -0.32 -21.42 -0.91
C ALA A 202 -0.20 -20.39 -2.05
N LYS A 203 -1.02 -20.52 -3.10
CA LYS A 203 -1.09 -19.55 -4.19
C LYS A 203 -1.84 -18.26 -3.78
N LEU A 204 -2.69 -18.35 -2.77
CA LEU A 204 -3.50 -17.22 -2.28
C LEU A 204 -2.68 -16.28 -1.38
N ILE A 205 -1.77 -16.84 -0.58
CA ILE A 205 -1.02 -16.12 0.46
C ILE A 205 0.51 -16.20 0.28
N PRO A 206 1.04 -16.00 -0.94
CA PRO A 206 2.46 -16.21 -1.22
C PRO A 206 3.36 -15.28 -0.40
N PHE A 207 2.95 -14.04 -0.18
CA PHE A 207 3.70 -13.06 0.59
C PHE A 207 3.85 -13.47 2.05
N ILE A 208 2.77 -13.92 2.71
CA ILE A 208 2.82 -14.39 4.09
C ILE A 208 3.71 -15.63 4.21
N LEU A 209 3.58 -16.60 3.29
CA LEU A 209 4.44 -17.78 3.30
C LEU A 209 5.91 -17.42 3.07
N GLY A 210 6.18 -16.44 2.21
CA GLY A 210 7.53 -15.93 2.01
C GLY A 210 8.10 -15.27 3.28
N ILE A 211 7.30 -14.44 3.96
CA ILE A 211 7.68 -13.85 5.26
C ILE A 211 8.01 -14.94 6.27
N LEU A 212 7.16 -15.95 6.42
CA LEU A 212 7.38 -17.04 7.37
C LEU A 212 8.66 -17.85 7.05
N VAL A 213 8.93 -18.13 5.77
CA VAL A 213 10.17 -18.80 5.36
C VAL A 213 11.39 -17.93 5.67
N GLY A 214 11.37 -16.65 5.27
CA GLY A 214 12.47 -15.71 5.53
C GLY A 214 12.71 -15.49 7.02
N TYR A 215 11.64 -15.37 7.80
CA TYR A 215 11.70 -15.25 9.25
C TYR A 215 12.28 -16.52 9.91
N ALA A 216 11.89 -17.71 9.45
CA ALA A 216 12.45 -18.98 9.94
C ALA A 216 13.95 -19.06 9.68
N VAL A 217 14.41 -18.67 8.47
CA VAL A 217 15.84 -18.63 8.15
C VAL A 217 16.57 -17.61 9.02
N ALA A 218 16.03 -16.42 9.20
CA ALA A 218 16.58 -15.38 10.08
C ALA A 218 16.64 -15.85 11.55
N ALA A 219 15.62 -16.59 12.00
CA ALA A 219 15.62 -17.19 13.34
C ALA A 219 16.72 -18.23 13.52
N VAL A 220 16.97 -19.08 12.51
CA VAL A 220 18.07 -20.06 12.56
C VAL A 220 19.41 -19.35 12.71
N PHE A 221 19.71 -18.33 11.88
CA PHE A 221 20.93 -17.54 12.02
C PHE A 221 21.04 -16.88 13.40
N THR A 222 19.94 -16.29 13.89
CA THR A 222 19.92 -15.63 15.21
C THR A 222 20.20 -16.60 16.35
N VAL A 223 19.59 -17.80 16.34
CA VAL A 223 19.84 -18.83 17.36
C VAL A 223 21.30 -19.29 17.34
N ILE A 224 21.87 -19.52 16.15
CA ILE A 224 23.31 -19.84 16.02
C ILE A 224 24.14 -18.68 16.55
N GLY A 225 23.81 -17.44 16.22
CA GLY A 225 24.52 -16.23 16.69
C GLY A 225 24.50 -16.11 18.22
N ILE A 226 23.37 -16.39 18.86
CA ILE A 226 23.25 -16.40 20.33
C ILE A 226 24.08 -17.54 20.93
N ALA A 227 24.02 -18.75 20.35
CA ALA A 227 24.76 -19.91 20.85
C ALA A 227 26.28 -19.79 20.70
N THR A 228 26.76 -19.02 19.71
CA THR A 228 28.18 -18.80 19.43
C THR A 228 28.70 -17.43 19.90
N ASP A 229 27.89 -16.65 20.59
CA ASP A 229 28.16 -15.27 21.02
C ASP A 229 28.61 -14.38 19.85
N ASN A 230 28.02 -14.60 18.68
CA ASN A 230 28.33 -13.86 17.45
C ASN A 230 27.18 -12.94 17.02
N ILE A 231 27.27 -11.67 17.38
CA ILE A 231 26.25 -10.67 17.07
C ILE A 231 26.01 -10.49 15.54
N ALA A 232 27.04 -10.76 14.71
CA ALA A 232 26.94 -10.64 13.25
C ALA A 232 25.95 -11.65 12.63
N LEU A 233 25.54 -12.69 13.34
CA LEU A 233 24.53 -13.66 12.93
C LEU A 233 23.13 -13.33 13.51
N GLN A 234 23.02 -12.35 14.41
CA GLN A 234 21.76 -12.03 15.06
C GLN A 234 20.93 -11.08 14.21
N VAL A 235 19.97 -11.63 13.46
CA VAL A 235 19.10 -10.91 12.53
C VAL A 235 17.82 -10.42 13.20
N ILE A 236 17.25 -11.22 14.12
CA ILE A 236 15.99 -10.96 14.84
C ILE A 236 16.30 -10.53 16.27
N ASP A 237 15.62 -9.49 16.74
CA ASP A 237 15.60 -9.13 18.15
C ASP A 237 14.46 -9.89 18.86
N PHE A 238 14.83 -10.91 19.67
CA PHE A 238 13.87 -11.67 20.48
C PHE A 238 13.53 -11.02 21.83
N ALA A 239 14.15 -9.90 22.18
CA ALA A 239 13.87 -9.22 23.45
C ALA A 239 12.41 -8.75 23.52
N ALA A 240 11.84 -8.31 22.41
CA ALA A 240 10.43 -7.90 22.31
C ALA A 240 9.43 -8.97 22.80
N PHE A 241 9.77 -10.25 22.67
CA PHE A 241 8.89 -11.34 23.12
C PHE A 241 8.90 -11.55 24.63
N LYS A 242 9.91 -11.04 25.35
CA LYS A 242 10.00 -11.18 26.82
C LYS A 242 8.99 -10.27 27.54
N GLU A 243 8.65 -9.14 26.93
CA GLU A 243 7.72 -8.13 27.48
C GLU A 243 6.33 -8.21 26.82
N MET A 244 6.09 -9.24 26.00
CA MET A 244 4.88 -9.40 25.23
C MET A 244 3.65 -9.55 26.13
N GLN A 245 2.65 -8.69 25.93
CA GLN A 245 1.34 -8.78 26.55
C GLN A 245 0.36 -9.53 25.63
N ILE A 246 -0.66 -10.19 26.20
CA ILE A 246 -1.70 -10.86 25.40
C ILE A 246 -2.57 -9.83 24.66
N PHE A 247 -2.84 -8.70 25.32
CA PHE A 247 -3.62 -7.60 24.76
C PHE A 247 -2.71 -6.37 24.62
N ALA A 248 -2.62 -5.84 23.39
CA ALA A 248 -1.87 -4.64 23.07
C ALA A 248 -2.80 -3.62 22.42
N ILE A 249 -2.76 -2.39 22.87
CA ILE A 249 -3.50 -1.29 22.22
C ILE A 249 -2.63 -0.79 21.06
N PRO A 250 -3.16 -0.75 19.82
CA PRO A 250 -2.44 -0.17 18.69
C PRO A 250 -2.10 1.31 18.93
N ASP A 251 -0.93 1.74 18.46
CA ASP A 251 -0.53 3.16 18.51
C ASP A 251 -1.32 3.95 17.47
N PHE A 252 -2.46 4.49 17.89
CA PHE A 252 -3.36 5.22 17.00
C PHE A 252 -2.71 6.49 16.45
N ALA A 253 -2.71 6.64 15.13
CA ALA A 253 -2.10 7.77 14.46
C ALA A 253 -2.71 9.12 14.88
N PHE A 254 -4.01 9.19 15.17
CA PHE A 254 -4.69 10.42 15.60
C PHE A 254 -4.15 10.92 16.96
N ILE A 255 -3.70 10.05 17.86
CA ILE A 255 -3.15 10.44 19.16
C ILE A 255 -1.86 11.23 18.94
N GLU A 256 -0.96 10.74 18.09
CA GLU A 256 0.25 11.45 17.73
C GLU A 256 -0.05 12.73 16.93
N ALA A 257 -0.97 12.64 15.97
CA ALA A 257 -1.38 13.78 15.16
C ALA A 257 -1.88 14.96 16.02
N PHE A 258 -2.71 14.70 17.02
CA PHE A 258 -3.22 15.77 17.90
C PHE A 258 -2.12 16.48 18.69
N LYS A 259 -1.03 15.81 19.04
CA LYS A 259 0.13 16.45 19.68
C LYS A 259 0.83 17.42 18.74
N GLY A 260 0.85 17.13 17.44
CA GLY A 260 1.53 17.92 16.42
C GLY A 260 0.70 19.05 15.79
N VAL A 261 -0.60 19.15 16.07
CA VAL A 261 -1.48 20.18 15.45
C VAL A 261 -0.98 21.60 15.67
N LYS A 262 -0.40 21.90 16.83
CA LYS A 262 0.14 23.23 17.16
C LYS A 262 1.36 23.64 16.32
N ASP A 263 2.03 22.66 15.72
CA ASP A 263 3.25 22.83 14.93
C ASP A 263 2.96 22.97 13.42
N ILE A 264 1.67 23.00 13.04
CA ILE A 264 1.22 23.05 11.64
C ILE A 264 1.04 24.52 11.23
N ASP A 265 1.66 24.89 10.14
CA ASP A 265 1.47 26.16 9.46
C ASP A 265 0.84 26.01 8.06
N ALA A 266 0.55 27.15 7.43
CA ALA A 266 -0.07 27.16 6.10
C ALA A 266 0.86 26.59 5.02
N SER A 267 2.17 26.74 5.15
CA SER A 267 3.17 26.21 4.21
C SER A 267 3.19 24.69 4.26
N PHE A 268 3.19 24.11 5.48
CA PHE A 268 3.11 22.67 5.67
C PHE A 268 1.82 22.08 5.09
N ILE A 269 0.66 22.74 5.33
CA ILE A 269 -0.62 22.31 4.74
C ILE A 269 -0.54 22.32 3.21
N ALA A 270 0.05 23.36 2.62
CA ALA A 270 0.22 23.45 1.16
C ALA A 270 1.13 22.35 0.62
N THR A 271 2.25 22.05 1.30
CA THR A 271 3.17 20.95 0.94
C THR A 271 2.43 19.61 0.95
N VAL A 272 1.65 19.34 2.00
CA VAL A 272 0.85 18.11 2.09
C VAL A 272 -0.22 18.06 1.00
N ALA A 273 -0.94 19.15 0.75
CA ALA A 273 -1.96 19.20 -0.31
C ALA A 273 -1.37 18.88 -1.68
N VAL A 274 -0.24 19.50 -2.02
CA VAL A 274 0.47 19.30 -3.29
C VAL A 274 1.03 17.89 -3.43
N ALA A 275 1.41 17.26 -2.32
CA ALA A 275 1.89 15.88 -2.32
C ALA A 275 0.76 14.85 -2.52
N TYR A 276 -0.44 15.09 -1.97
CA TYR A 276 -1.52 14.10 -1.95
C TYR A 276 -2.52 14.25 -3.10
N ILE A 277 -2.88 15.49 -3.48
CA ILE A 277 -3.92 15.75 -4.49
C ILE A 277 -3.61 15.09 -5.84
N PRO A 278 -2.41 15.21 -6.43
CA PRO A 278 -2.12 14.55 -7.72
C PRO A 278 -2.16 13.03 -7.62
N VAL A 279 -1.68 12.46 -6.50
CA VAL A 279 -1.65 11.01 -6.30
C VAL A 279 -3.06 10.42 -6.19
N ALA A 280 -4.03 11.18 -5.64
CA ALA A 280 -5.42 10.74 -5.60
C ALA A 280 -6.00 10.41 -6.99
N PHE A 281 -5.57 11.10 -8.05
CA PHE A 281 -5.98 10.75 -9.42
C PHE A 281 -5.40 9.41 -9.89
N VAL A 282 -4.20 9.07 -9.47
CA VAL A 282 -3.58 7.76 -9.79
C VAL A 282 -4.34 6.64 -9.08
N VAL A 283 -4.59 6.80 -7.79
CA VAL A 283 -5.33 5.82 -6.99
C VAL A 283 -6.79 5.69 -7.45
N PHE A 284 -7.38 6.77 -7.94
CA PHE A 284 -8.69 6.72 -8.61
C PHE A 284 -8.68 5.79 -9.84
N ALA A 285 -7.62 5.83 -10.65
CA ALA A 285 -7.50 4.92 -11.80
C ALA A 285 -7.33 3.46 -11.37
N GLU A 286 -6.57 3.20 -10.29
CA GLU A 286 -6.44 1.89 -9.65
C GLU A 286 -7.80 1.38 -9.16
N HIS A 287 -8.56 2.24 -8.47
CA HIS A 287 -9.93 1.94 -8.02
C HIS A 287 -10.85 1.47 -9.16
N ILE A 288 -10.84 2.19 -10.32
CA ILE A 288 -11.61 1.76 -11.48
C ILE A 288 -11.15 0.40 -12.02
N ALA A 289 -9.84 0.18 -12.08
CA ALA A 289 -9.27 -1.07 -12.59
C ALA A 289 -9.68 -2.26 -11.69
N ASP A 290 -9.61 -2.11 -10.38
CA ASP A 290 -10.01 -3.12 -9.41
C ASP A 290 -11.51 -3.43 -9.51
N HIS A 291 -12.36 -2.40 -9.62
CA HIS A 291 -13.80 -2.60 -9.75
C HIS A 291 -14.18 -3.25 -11.08
N LYS A 292 -13.52 -2.91 -12.18
CA LYS A 292 -13.72 -3.60 -13.48
C LYS A 292 -13.29 -5.06 -13.40
N ASN A 293 -12.15 -5.33 -12.75
CA ASN A 293 -11.67 -6.69 -12.57
C ASN A 293 -12.63 -7.51 -11.69
N LEU A 294 -13.04 -6.96 -10.55
CA LEU A 294 -14.01 -7.58 -9.65
C LEU A 294 -15.36 -7.80 -10.34
N SER A 295 -15.87 -6.81 -11.08
CA SER A 295 -17.11 -6.93 -11.88
C SER A 295 -17.05 -8.10 -12.86
N SER A 296 -15.90 -8.27 -13.54
CA SER A 296 -15.69 -9.41 -14.44
C SER A 296 -15.66 -10.77 -13.72
N ILE A 297 -15.21 -10.81 -12.45
CA ILE A 297 -15.13 -12.03 -11.64
C ILE A 297 -16.53 -12.44 -11.16
N ILE A 298 -17.32 -11.45 -10.69
CA ILE A 298 -18.63 -11.68 -10.09
C ILE A 298 -19.79 -11.59 -11.10
N GLU A 299 -19.47 -11.26 -12.36
CA GLU A 299 -20.44 -11.10 -13.47
C GLU A 299 -21.55 -10.06 -13.16
N LYS A 300 -21.18 -9.01 -12.40
CA LYS A 300 -22.04 -7.86 -12.07
C LYS A 300 -21.27 -6.58 -12.23
N ASP A 301 -21.85 -5.58 -12.86
CA ASP A 301 -21.18 -4.29 -13.07
C ASP A 301 -21.26 -3.40 -11.83
N LEU A 302 -20.19 -3.38 -11.03
CA LEU A 302 -20.08 -2.55 -9.83
C LEU A 302 -19.94 -1.06 -10.16
N LEU A 303 -19.62 -0.69 -11.39
CA LEU A 303 -19.57 0.70 -11.83
C LEU A 303 -20.97 1.26 -12.08
N GLU A 304 -21.97 0.36 -12.32
CA GLU A 304 -23.37 0.70 -12.48
C GLU A 304 -24.14 0.54 -11.15
N ASP A 305 -24.00 -0.60 -10.45
CA ASP A 305 -24.62 -0.88 -9.16
C ASP A 305 -23.60 -1.48 -8.16
N PRO A 306 -23.24 -0.79 -7.10
CA PRO A 306 -23.80 0.42 -6.45
C PRO A 306 -23.50 1.73 -7.18
N GLY A 307 -22.69 1.69 -8.23
CA GLY A 307 -22.29 2.83 -9.03
C GLY A 307 -20.94 3.42 -8.61
N LEU A 308 -20.14 3.81 -9.62
CA LEU A 308 -18.78 4.32 -9.42
C LEU A 308 -18.73 5.51 -8.44
N HIS A 309 -19.73 6.39 -8.45
CA HIS A 309 -19.80 7.52 -7.51
C HIS A 309 -19.87 7.07 -6.05
N ARG A 310 -20.55 5.93 -5.75
CA ARG A 310 -20.65 5.40 -4.38
C ARG A 310 -19.37 4.68 -3.96
N THR A 311 -18.83 3.84 -4.84
CA THR A 311 -17.59 3.12 -4.54
C THR A 311 -16.46 4.10 -4.31
N LEU A 312 -16.40 5.18 -5.09
CA LEU A 312 -15.38 6.22 -4.95
C LEU A 312 -15.56 7.05 -3.67
N LEU A 313 -16.79 7.44 -3.33
CA LEU A 313 -17.07 8.10 -2.04
C LEU A 313 -16.67 7.22 -0.87
N GLY A 314 -17.00 5.92 -0.95
CA GLY A 314 -16.63 4.94 0.08
C GLY A 314 -15.11 4.79 0.21
N ASP A 315 -14.39 4.76 -0.89
CA ASP A 315 -12.92 4.67 -0.90
C ASP A 315 -12.30 5.93 -0.30
N GLY A 316 -12.75 7.13 -0.71
CA GLY A 316 -12.25 8.39 -0.17
C GLY A 316 -12.48 8.55 1.32
N VAL A 317 -13.72 8.31 1.80
CA VAL A 317 -14.03 8.43 3.24
C VAL A 317 -13.38 7.28 4.03
N GLY A 318 -13.33 6.07 3.45
CA GLY A 318 -12.62 4.93 4.02
C GLY A 318 -11.10 5.17 4.13
N SER A 319 -10.51 5.85 3.15
CA SER A 319 -9.12 6.29 3.17
C SER A 319 -8.83 7.27 4.31
N ILE A 320 -9.70 8.27 4.51
CA ILE A 320 -9.60 9.21 5.63
C ILE A 320 -9.70 8.47 6.96
N ALA A 321 -10.67 7.56 7.11
CA ALA A 321 -10.84 6.76 8.32
C ALA A 321 -9.60 5.87 8.57
N GLY A 322 -9.07 5.23 7.54
CA GLY A 322 -7.84 4.43 7.62
C GLY A 322 -6.65 5.24 8.11
N ALA A 323 -6.43 6.42 7.53
CA ALA A 323 -5.36 7.32 7.94
C ALA A 323 -5.55 7.87 9.35
N PHE A 324 -6.77 8.17 9.76
CA PHE A 324 -7.08 8.67 11.09
C PHE A 324 -6.66 7.68 12.19
N PHE A 325 -6.97 6.39 12.01
CA PHE A 325 -6.61 5.36 12.98
C PHE A 325 -5.20 4.83 12.77
N GLY A 326 -4.81 4.51 11.54
CA GLY A 326 -3.59 3.78 11.21
C GLY A 326 -2.48 4.59 10.56
N GLY A 327 -2.69 5.88 10.29
CA GLY A 327 -1.73 6.74 9.63
C GLY A 327 -1.59 6.52 8.12
N CYS A 328 -2.19 5.47 7.55
CA CYS A 328 -2.09 5.14 6.14
C CYS A 328 -3.40 5.43 5.41
N PRO A 329 -3.41 6.26 4.34
CA PRO A 329 -4.54 6.33 3.44
C PRO A 329 -4.83 4.96 2.84
N ASN A 330 -6.10 4.58 2.77
CA ASN A 330 -6.51 3.28 2.23
C ASN A 330 -6.94 3.40 0.76
N THR A 331 -6.91 2.27 0.07
CA THR A 331 -7.49 2.09 -1.27
C THR A 331 -7.97 0.66 -1.45
N THR A 332 -8.70 0.39 -2.53
CA THR A 332 -9.09 -0.97 -2.90
C THR A 332 -7.86 -1.84 -3.14
N TYR A 333 -7.93 -3.11 -2.71
CA TYR A 333 -6.81 -4.04 -2.82
C TYR A 333 -7.02 -5.07 -3.92
N GLY A 334 -6.09 -5.10 -4.86
CA GLY A 334 -6.03 -6.13 -5.90
C GLY A 334 -5.88 -7.54 -5.33
N GLU A 335 -5.19 -7.70 -4.19
CA GLU A 335 -5.08 -8.96 -3.43
C GLU A 335 -6.44 -9.44 -2.92
N SER A 336 -7.29 -8.50 -2.45
CA SER A 336 -8.66 -8.82 -2.05
C SER A 336 -9.48 -9.30 -3.25
N VAL A 337 -9.39 -8.61 -4.38
CA VAL A 337 -10.03 -9.02 -5.64
C VAL A 337 -9.52 -10.38 -6.10
N GLY A 338 -8.21 -10.62 -6.01
CA GLY A 338 -7.57 -11.91 -6.31
C GLY A 338 -8.07 -13.03 -5.40
N CYS A 339 -8.29 -12.75 -4.11
CA CYS A 339 -8.85 -13.69 -3.17
C CYS A 339 -10.29 -14.08 -3.55
N VAL A 340 -11.14 -13.12 -3.92
CA VAL A 340 -12.49 -13.39 -4.44
C VAL A 340 -12.43 -14.27 -5.68
N ALA A 341 -11.51 -13.99 -6.61
CA ALA A 341 -11.34 -14.78 -7.84
C ALA A 341 -10.98 -16.24 -7.58
N ILE A 342 -10.07 -16.49 -6.62
CA ILE A 342 -9.55 -17.83 -6.32
C ILE A 342 -10.56 -18.62 -5.46
N THR A 343 -11.12 -17.98 -4.43
CA THR A 343 -12.06 -18.62 -3.51
C THR A 343 -13.46 -18.75 -4.09
N ARG A 344 -13.78 -17.96 -5.13
CA ARG A 344 -15.12 -17.79 -5.70
C ARG A 344 -16.17 -17.35 -4.66
N ASN A 345 -15.72 -16.66 -3.61
CA ASN A 345 -16.57 -16.14 -2.57
C ASN A 345 -16.66 -14.61 -2.69
N ALA A 346 -17.79 -14.13 -3.22
CA ALA A 346 -18.10 -12.71 -3.35
C ALA A 346 -19.03 -12.19 -2.23
N SER A 347 -19.23 -12.97 -1.17
CA SER A 347 -20.11 -12.56 -0.07
C SER A 347 -19.56 -11.34 0.66
N VAL A 348 -20.33 -10.25 0.68
CA VAL A 348 -19.95 -9.00 1.37
C VAL A 348 -19.87 -9.22 2.88
N ILE A 349 -20.68 -10.11 3.45
CA ILE A 349 -20.60 -10.42 4.89
C ILE A 349 -19.25 -11.09 5.24
N THR A 350 -18.64 -11.82 4.30
CA THR A 350 -17.26 -12.32 4.49
C THR A 350 -16.28 -11.17 4.58
N ILE A 351 -16.38 -10.16 3.71
CA ILE A 351 -15.51 -8.97 3.75
C ILE A 351 -15.74 -8.16 5.05
N THR A 352 -17.00 -8.02 5.48
CA THR A 352 -17.31 -7.42 6.79
C THR A 352 -16.65 -8.18 7.94
N THR A 353 -16.73 -9.51 7.91
CA THR A 353 -16.09 -10.37 8.92
C THR A 353 -14.56 -10.24 8.86
N THR A 354 -13.98 -10.13 7.65
CA THR A 354 -12.55 -9.85 7.45
C THR A 354 -12.14 -8.53 8.10
N ALA A 355 -12.92 -7.47 7.89
CA ALA A 355 -12.67 -6.16 8.46
C ALA A 355 -12.72 -6.19 9.99
N ILE A 356 -13.72 -6.83 10.57
CA ILE A 356 -13.83 -7.02 12.03
C ILE A 356 -12.67 -7.88 12.55
N MET A 357 -12.30 -8.95 11.84
CA MET A 357 -11.18 -9.81 12.22
C MET A 357 -9.87 -9.05 12.20
N SER A 358 -9.62 -8.20 11.19
CA SER A 358 -8.44 -7.33 11.11
C SER A 358 -8.36 -6.37 12.30
N ILE A 359 -9.49 -5.78 12.68
CA ILE A 359 -9.58 -4.92 13.88
C ILE A 359 -9.27 -5.73 15.14
N VAL A 360 -9.86 -6.91 15.32
CA VAL A 360 -9.65 -7.74 16.53
C VAL A 360 -8.20 -8.21 16.63
N ILE A 361 -7.62 -8.69 15.53
CA ILE A 361 -6.24 -9.19 15.50
C ILE A 361 -5.24 -8.07 15.81
N SER A 362 -5.54 -6.82 15.45
CA SER A 362 -4.66 -5.68 15.75
C SER A 362 -4.44 -5.43 17.24
N PHE A 363 -5.33 -5.93 18.11
CA PHE A 363 -5.17 -5.90 19.58
C PHE A 363 -4.53 -7.16 20.16
N PHE A 364 -4.25 -8.17 19.35
CA PHE A 364 -3.65 -9.41 19.84
C PHE A 364 -2.13 -9.27 19.95
N GLY A 365 -1.64 -9.07 21.17
CA GLY A 365 -0.24 -8.73 21.45
C GLY A 365 0.79 -9.70 20.87
N PRO A 366 0.62 -11.04 20.95
CA PRO A 366 1.54 -11.99 20.31
C PRO A 366 1.69 -11.75 18.80
N PHE A 367 0.60 -11.45 18.12
CA PHE A 367 0.63 -11.12 16.69
C PHE A 367 1.33 -9.78 16.43
N VAL A 368 1.03 -8.75 17.22
CA VAL A 368 1.66 -7.42 17.10
C VAL A 368 3.17 -7.53 17.34
N THR A 369 3.60 -8.27 18.38
CA THR A 369 5.02 -8.50 18.67
C THR A 369 5.71 -9.26 17.52
N PHE A 370 5.05 -10.29 16.97
CA PHE A 370 5.58 -11.00 15.80
C PHE A 370 5.80 -10.02 14.62
N LEU A 371 4.81 -9.19 14.29
CA LEU A 371 4.93 -8.23 13.20
C LEU A 371 6.11 -7.26 13.41
N SER A 372 6.24 -6.71 14.63
CA SER A 372 7.31 -5.76 14.95
C SER A 372 8.71 -6.42 14.99
N SER A 373 8.78 -7.73 15.19
CA SER A 373 10.04 -8.49 15.19
C SER A 373 10.56 -8.86 13.79
N ILE A 374 9.74 -8.71 12.74
CA ILE A 374 10.15 -9.06 11.37
C ILE A 374 11.35 -8.19 10.97
N PRO A 375 12.49 -8.79 10.57
CA PRO A 375 13.67 -8.02 10.17
C PRO A 375 13.47 -7.25 8.86
N ASN A 376 14.14 -6.11 8.73
CA ASN A 376 14.06 -5.30 7.52
C ASN A 376 14.47 -6.09 6.27
N CYS A 377 15.48 -6.98 6.34
CA CYS A 377 15.88 -7.79 5.20
C CYS A 377 14.76 -8.73 4.70
N VAL A 378 13.97 -9.31 5.60
CA VAL A 378 12.80 -10.12 5.23
C VAL A 378 11.75 -9.23 4.57
N MET A 379 11.47 -8.04 5.13
CA MET A 379 10.56 -7.07 4.53
C MET A 379 11.10 -6.56 3.18
N GLY A 380 12.41 -6.33 3.04
CA GLY A 380 13.06 -5.99 1.78
C GLY A 380 12.82 -7.04 0.69
N GLY A 381 12.91 -8.34 1.02
CA GLY A 381 12.56 -9.43 0.11
C GLY A 381 11.11 -9.39 -0.35
N VAL A 382 10.18 -9.07 0.56
CA VAL A 382 8.76 -8.82 0.25
C VAL A 382 8.59 -7.61 -0.65
N CYS A 383 9.28 -6.50 -0.34
CA CYS A 383 9.24 -5.25 -1.10
C CYS A 383 9.67 -5.46 -2.55
N VAL A 384 10.78 -6.17 -2.80
CA VAL A 384 11.25 -6.46 -4.17
C VAL A 384 10.15 -7.18 -4.96
N ALA A 385 9.51 -8.20 -4.37
CA ALA A 385 8.44 -8.93 -5.03
C ALA A 385 7.21 -8.04 -5.30
N LEU A 386 6.81 -7.24 -4.32
CA LEU A 386 5.59 -6.43 -4.39
C LEU A 386 5.74 -5.21 -5.30
N TYR A 387 6.86 -4.47 -5.18
CA TYR A 387 7.13 -3.33 -6.06
C TYR A 387 7.33 -3.77 -7.50
N GLY A 388 7.98 -4.94 -7.69
CA GLY A 388 8.06 -5.59 -8.99
C GLY A 388 6.68 -5.89 -9.56
N PHE A 389 5.76 -6.41 -8.76
CA PHE A 389 4.39 -6.66 -9.17
C PHE A 389 3.65 -5.37 -9.59
N ILE A 390 3.78 -4.29 -8.81
CA ILE A 390 3.18 -2.97 -9.13
C ILE A 390 3.77 -2.43 -10.43
N ALA A 391 5.11 -2.42 -10.56
CA ALA A 391 5.81 -1.94 -11.75
C ALA A 391 5.37 -2.70 -13.01
N VAL A 392 5.34 -4.04 -12.95
CA VAL A 392 4.90 -4.90 -14.07
C VAL A 392 3.42 -4.71 -14.39
N SER A 393 2.57 -4.43 -13.39
CA SER A 393 1.16 -4.10 -13.62
C SER A 393 1.02 -2.84 -14.49
N GLY A 394 1.75 -1.78 -14.17
CA GLY A 394 1.83 -0.58 -15.01
C GLY A 394 2.37 -0.86 -16.42
N LEU A 395 3.43 -1.68 -16.55
CA LEU A 395 3.98 -2.10 -17.85
C LEU A 395 2.96 -2.87 -18.69
N LYS A 396 2.15 -3.74 -18.09
CA LYS A 396 1.05 -4.43 -18.77
C LYS A 396 -0.01 -3.46 -19.29
N MET A 397 -0.23 -2.35 -18.63
CA MET A 397 -1.12 -1.29 -19.14
C MET A 397 -0.48 -0.57 -20.33
N ILE A 398 0.82 -0.28 -20.27
CA ILE A 398 1.58 0.33 -21.38
C ILE A 398 1.57 -0.58 -22.61
N GLN A 399 1.65 -1.87 -22.45
CA GLN A 399 1.63 -2.87 -23.53
C GLN A 399 0.35 -2.78 -24.40
N LYS A 400 -0.75 -2.24 -23.85
CA LYS A 400 -2.01 -2.04 -24.57
C LYS A 400 -2.03 -0.74 -25.41
N VAL A 401 -0.98 0.08 -25.31
CA VAL A 401 -0.83 1.36 -26.01
C VAL A 401 0.06 1.14 -27.23
N ASP A 402 -0.33 1.69 -28.36
CA ASP A 402 0.53 1.67 -29.56
C ASP A 402 1.70 2.65 -29.37
N LEU A 403 2.87 2.11 -29.02
CA LEU A 403 4.10 2.88 -28.86
C LEU A 403 4.80 3.19 -30.19
N GLY A 404 4.33 2.63 -31.31
CA GLY A 404 4.75 3.04 -32.66
C GLY A 404 4.27 4.46 -33.00
N GLU A 405 3.24 4.92 -32.32
CA GLU A 405 2.77 6.28 -32.43
C GLU A 405 3.63 7.22 -31.57
N SER A 406 4.31 8.20 -32.20
CA SER A 406 5.25 9.11 -31.54
C SER A 406 4.62 9.90 -30.40
N SER A 407 3.33 10.27 -30.49
CA SER A 407 2.62 10.99 -29.42
C SER A 407 2.57 10.13 -28.15
N ASN A 408 2.22 8.85 -28.26
CA ASN A 408 2.16 7.93 -27.13
C ASN A 408 3.55 7.68 -26.53
N LEU A 409 4.56 7.51 -27.39
CA LEU A 409 5.95 7.33 -26.97
C LEU A 409 6.43 8.51 -26.12
N PHE A 410 6.17 9.76 -26.55
CA PHE A 410 6.59 10.95 -25.81
C PHE A 410 5.81 11.14 -24.51
N VAL A 411 4.53 10.78 -24.44
CA VAL A 411 3.77 10.80 -23.19
C VAL A 411 4.38 9.83 -22.18
N VAL A 412 4.64 8.59 -22.58
CA VAL A 412 5.29 7.58 -21.71
C VAL A 412 6.66 8.05 -21.26
N SER A 413 7.48 8.59 -22.17
CA SER A 413 8.83 9.10 -21.86
C SER A 413 8.79 10.27 -20.88
N SER A 414 7.82 11.19 -21.03
CA SER A 414 7.67 12.37 -20.17
C SER A 414 7.24 12.02 -18.73
N ILE A 415 6.77 10.80 -18.48
CA ILE A 415 6.45 10.29 -17.16
C ILE A 415 7.62 9.48 -16.59
N LEU A 416 8.13 8.50 -17.36
CA LEU A 416 9.11 7.55 -16.82
C LEU A 416 10.46 8.19 -16.55
N ILE A 417 10.99 9.02 -17.48
CA ILE A 417 12.35 9.54 -17.33
C ILE A 417 12.44 10.57 -16.18
N PRO A 418 11.58 11.60 -16.12
CA PRO A 418 11.61 12.51 -14.97
C PRO A 418 11.29 11.82 -13.65
N GLY A 419 10.39 10.83 -13.69
CA GLY A 419 9.99 10.07 -12.51
C GLY A 419 11.11 9.19 -11.95
N ILE A 420 11.79 8.42 -12.79
CA ILE A 420 12.94 7.59 -12.39
C ILE A 420 14.12 8.47 -12.00
N GLY A 421 14.32 9.59 -12.71
CA GLY A 421 15.36 10.57 -12.45
C GLY A 421 15.15 11.39 -11.16
N GLY A 422 14.03 11.21 -10.46
CA GLY A 422 13.78 11.89 -9.19
C GLY A 422 13.38 13.37 -9.33
N LEU A 423 12.80 13.80 -10.47
CA LEU A 423 12.39 15.17 -10.67
C LEU A 423 11.40 15.61 -9.59
N SER A 424 11.80 16.53 -8.75
CA SER A 424 10.97 17.26 -7.81
C SER A 424 11.12 18.76 -8.03
N VAL A 425 10.08 19.52 -7.79
CA VAL A 425 10.10 20.98 -7.99
C VAL A 425 9.64 21.65 -6.72
N SER A 426 10.48 22.54 -6.18
CA SER A 426 10.16 23.29 -4.96
C SER A 426 9.82 24.75 -5.30
N PHE A 427 8.72 25.25 -4.74
CA PHE A 427 8.27 26.63 -4.80
C PHE A 427 8.29 27.20 -3.38
N GLY A 428 9.41 27.76 -2.96
CA GLY A 428 9.65 28.13 -1.57
C GLY A 428 9.73 26.85 -0.72
N GLU A 429 8.87 26.74 0.28
CA GLU A 429 8.80 25.57 1.19
C GLU A 429 7.91 24.43 0.65
N VAL A 430 7.13 24.70 -0.40
CA VAL A 430 6.22 23.69 -1.00
C VAL A 430 6.94 22.88 -2.07
N THR A 431 7.01 21.56 -1.91
CA THR A 431 7.69 20.66 -2.86
C THR A 431 6.68 19.73 -3.53
N LEU A 432 6.65 19.79 -4.88
CA LEU A 432 6.00 18.78 -5.72
C LEU A 432 6.79 17.48 -5.71
N THR A 433 6.16 16.40 -5.28
CA THR A 433 6.80 15.07 -5.28
C THR A 433 7.09 14.58 -6.70
N THR A 434 8.05 13.67 -6.83
CA THR A 434 8.45 13.08 -8.11
C THR A 434 7.27 12.47 -8.88
N ILE A 435 6.39 11.75 -8.20
CA ILE A 435 5.20 11.13 -8.82
C ILE A 435 4.23 12.21 -9.30
N ALA A 436 4.02 13.27 -8.49
CA ALA A 436 3.17 14.39 -8.88
C ALA A 436 3.71 15.11 -10.11
N CYS A 437 5.02 15.42 -10.15
CA CYS A 437 5.68 16.03 -11.31
C CYS A 437 5.52 15.17 -12.57
N ALA A 438 5.80 13.87 -12.46
CA ALA A 438 5.71 12.94 -13.58
C ALA A 438 4.26 12.85 -14.14
N LEU A 439 3.28 12.74 -13.24
CA LEU A 439 1.86 12.69 -13.63
C LEU A 439 1.42 13.99 -14.35
N ILE A 440 1.76 15.14 -13.77
CA ILE A 440 1.42 16.46 -14.37
C ILE A 440 2.06 16.59 -15.76
N LEU A 441 3.35 16.25 -15.89
CA LEU A 441 4.04 16.27 -17.19
C LEU A 441 3.36 15.34 -18.20
N GLY A 442 2.99 14.12 -17.78
CA GLY A 442 2.29 13.18 -18.64
C GLY A 442 0.94 13.67 -19.11
N ILE A 443 0.13 14.24 -18.21
CA ILE A 443 -1.18 14.82 -18.56
C ILE A 443 -1.00 16.00 -19.53
N VAL A 444 -0.10 16.93 -19.22
CA VAL A 444 0.16 18.11 -20.06
C VAL A 444 0.65 17.69 -21.44
N THR A 445 1.62 16.78 -21.52
CA THR A 445 2.15 16.25 -22.79
C THR A 445 1.04 15.60 -23.60
N ASN A 446 0.22 14.75 -22.97
CA ASN A 446 -0.90 14.08 -23.63
C ASN A 446 -1.92 15.07 -24.19
N LEU A 447 -2.29 16.09 -23.42
CA LEU A 447 -3.26 17.11 -23.85
C LEU A 447 -2.70 17.97 -25.01
N LEU A 448 -1.44 18.37 -24.94
CA LEU A 448 -0.79 19.17 -25.99
C LEU A 448 -0.69 18.38 -27.30
N LEU A 449 -0.14 17.16 -27.27
CA LEU A 449 0.05 16.36 -28.48
C LEU A 449 -1.27 15.97 -29.12
N ASN A 450 -2.32 15.68 -28.34
CA ASN A 450 -3.65 15.40 -28.90
C ASN A 450 -4.37 16.60 -29.42
N LYS A 451 -4.07 17.83 -28.96
CA LYS A 451 -4.64 19.07 -29.52
C LYS A 451 -4.10 19.36 -30.92
N PHE A 452 -2.79 19.17 -31.13
CA PHE A 452 -2.15 19.40 -32.44
C PHE A 452 -2.45 18.30 -33.46
N LYS A 453 -2.87 17.12 -33.04
CA LYS A 453 -3.27 16.03 -33.94
C LYS A 453 -4.64 16.23 -34.58
N LYS A 454 -5.48 17.10 -34.01
CA LYS A 454 -6.82 17.43 -34.57
C LYS A 454 -6.83 18.55 -35.59
N ASN A 455 -5.69 19.20 -35.82
CA ASN A 455 -5.46 20.17 -36.86
C ASN A 455 -4.55 19.60 -37.98
#